data_365f5ed7af93f9b4cc178b891e3b2d8e
#
_entry.id   365f5ed7af93f9b4cc178b891e3b2d8e
#
_cell.length_a   1.000
_cell.length_b   1.000
_cell.length_c   1.000
_cell.angle_alpha   90.00
_cell.angle_beta   90.00
_cell.angle_gamma   90.00
#
_symmetry.space_group_name_H-M   'P 1'
#
loop_
_entity.id
_entity.type
_entity.pdbx_description
1 polymer ?
#
loop_
_entity_poly.entity_id
_entity_poly.type
_entity_poly.pdbx_seq_one_letter_code
_entity_poly.pdbx_strand_id
1 'polypeptide(L)'
;KYILREVIRLKEILFDFNDVDYQCSAKSAFLPKSRLQVYFLENEQFFGELNTLLFKSKNGRYLSDNDIRFAFYCLAAIKMLPNLFWFPNVLICNGWTSALVPFLLKKLSTEQKDLSKIKTVYLSSSSNNDVIFESKNLPFDNGTISELKSLNLNQIGSKFADATLLIDNDEKFANKTMKTKVFKDSKTCSIIDISKEEDNKSPVLLEKIEKVIKSL
;
A
#
# COMPACT_ATOMS: atom_id res chain seq x y z
N LYS A 1 22.31 -3.00 -1.08
CA LYS A 1 21.91 -3.52 0.25
C LYS A 1 22.32 -2.48 1.28
N TYR A 2 21.36 -1.85 1.94
CA TYR A 2 21.64 -0.87 3.01
C TYR A 2 21.89 -1.63 4.31
N ILE A 3 22.98 -1.30 5.01
CA ILE A 3 23.19 -1.72 6.39
C ILE A 3 22.59 -0.64 7.26
N LEU A 4 21.40 -0.90 7.80
CA LEU A 4 20.77 -0.01 8.77
C LEU A 4 21.42 -0.26 10.13
N ARG A 5 22.02 0.79 10.68
CA ARG A 5 22.57 0.77 12.05
C ARG A 5 21.50 1.31 13.00
N GLU A 6 21.54 0.84 14.24
CA GLU A 6 20.69 1.37 15.31
C GLU A 6 19.19 1.26 15.02
N VAL A 7 18.74 0.03 14.66
CA VAL A 7 17.30 -0.24 14.59
C VAL A 7 16.72 -0.19 16.00
N ILE A 8 15.84 0.77 16.23
CA ILE A 8 15.19 0.98 17.52
C ILE A 8 13.83 0.31 17.53
N ARG A 9 13.55 -0.52 18.52
CA ARG A 9 12.21 -1.02 18.80
C ARG A 9 11.38 0.10 19.40
N LEU A 10 10.25 0.42 18.78
CA LEU A 10 9.39 1.52 19.20
C LEU A 10 8.29 1.01 20.12
N LYS A 11 7.38 0.22 19.61
CA LYS A 11 6.19 -0.21 20.32
C LYS A 11 5.65 -1.51 19.73
N GLU A 12 4.95 -2.25 20.57
CA GLU A 12 4.10 -3.35 20.12
C GLU A 12 2.70 -2.84 19.83
N ILE A 13 2.14 -3.29 18.72
CA ILE A 13 0.82 -2.93 18.25
C ILE A 13 -0.05 -4.16 18.40
N LEU A 14 -1.09 -4.04 19.20
CA LEU A 14 -2.10 -5.09 19.38
C LEU A 14 -3.35 -4.70 18.57
N PHE A 15 -3.86 -5.61 17.79
CA PHE A 15 -5.10 -5.41 17.04
C PHE A 15 -5.73 -6.74 16.64
N ASP A 16 -7.04 -6.72 16.53
CA ASP A 16 -7.81 -7.84 15.99
C ASP A 16 -7.68 -7.92 14.46
N PHE A 17 -7.51 -9.14 13.97
CA PHE A 17 -7.53 -9.46 12.55
C PHE A 17 -8.20 -10.83 12.38
N ASN A 18 -9.44 -10.83 11.88
CA ASN A 18 -10.25 -12.03 11.72
C ASN A 18 -10.56 -12.75 13.04
N ASP A 19 -11.07 -12.00 14.00
CA ASP A 19 -11.41 -12.48 15.35
C ASP A 19 -10.25 -13.14 16.12
N VAL A 20 -9.02 -12.80 15.72
CA VAL A 20 -7.80 -13.24 16.39
C VAL A 20 -6.95 -12.02 16.74
N ASP A 21 -6.55 -11.91 18.00
CA ASP A 21 -5.64 -10.88 18.47
C ASP A 21 -4.22 -11.15 17.99
N TYR A 22 -3.67 -10.20 17.25
CA TYR A 22 -2.29 -10.24 16.76
C TYR A 22 -1.45 -9.16 17.41
N GLN A 23 -0.19 -9.52 17.60
CA GLN A 23 0.86 -8.61 18.03
C GLN A 23 1.83 -8.37 16.89
N CYS A 24 2.07 -7.10 16.57
CA CYS A 24 3.04 -6.66 15.58
C CYS A 24 4.07 -5.74 16.23
N SER A 25 5.35 -6.00 16.03
CA SER A 25 6.41 -5.14 16.54
C SER A 25 6.71 -4.02 15.53
N ALA A 26 6.68 -2.78 16.00
CA ALA A 26 7.13 -1.62 15.24
C ALA A 26 8.59 -1.31 15.59
N LYS A 27 9.44 -1.23 14.57
CA LYS A 27 10.84 -0.80 14.68
C LYS A 27 11.10 0.35 13.74
N SER A 28 12.12 1.14 14.00
CA SER A 28 12.54 2.20 13.09
C SER A 28 14.05 2.31 12.98
N ALA A 29 14.51 2.81 11.84
CA ALA A 29 15.89 3.21 11.60
C ALA A 29 15.92 4.37 10.61
N PHE A 30 17.03 5.12 10.61
CA PHE A 30 17.26 6.13 9.59
C PHE A 30 18.03 5.55 8.39
N LEU A 31 17.69 5.99 7.20
CA LEU A 31 18.50 5.71 6.02
C LEU A 31 19.86 6.40 6.17
N PRO A 32 20.98 5.69 5.86
CA PRO A 32 22.31 6.27 5.95
C PRO A 32 22.42 7.58 5.16
N LYS A 33 23.04 8.60 5.78
CA LYS A 33 23.25 9.93 5.19
C LYS A 33 21.96 10.70 4.85
N SER A 34 20.85 10.36 5.49
CA SER A 34 19.55 11.00 5.26
C SER A 34 18.80 11.19 6.59
N ARG A 35 17.80 12.06 6.59
CA ARG A 35 16.84 12.21 7.69
C ARG A 35 15.58 11.37 7.49
N LEU A 36 15.57 10.52 6.46
CA LEU A 36 14.42 9.65 6.20
C LEU A 36 14.38 8.51 7.20
N GLN A 37 13.30 8.43 7.93
CA GLN A 37 13.03 7.36 8.86
C GLN A 37 12.29 6.23 8.15
N VAL A 38 12.77 5.02 8.33
CA VAL A 38 12.14 3.80 7.82
C VAL A 38 11.51 3.07 8.99
N TYR A 39 10.26 2.70 8.87
CA TYR A 39 9.55 1.89 9.84
C TYR A 39 9.45 0.45 9.34
N PHE A 40 9.61 -0.49 10.25
CA PHE A 40 9.50 -1.91 10.02
C PHE A 40 8.36 -2.45 10.86
N LEU A 41 7.48 -3.21 10.23
CA LEU A 41 6.47 -3.98 10.91
C LEU A 41 6.90 -5.45 10.90
N GLU A 42 7.06 -6.02 12.07
CA GLU A 42 7.44 -7.42 12.25
C GLU A 42 6.29 -8.21 12.85
N ASN A 43 5.95 -9.30 12.20
CA ASN A 43 5.08 -10.34 12.72
C ASN A 43 5.60 -11.68 12.21
N GLU A 44 5.95 -12.58 13.12
CA GLU A 44 6.59 -13.84 12.79
C GLU A 44 5.68 -14.76 11.98
N GLN A 45 4.39 -14.76 12.26
CA GLN A 45 3.42 -15.62 11.59
C GLN A 45 3.25 -15.29 10.12
N PHE A 46 3.18 -13.99 9.76
CA PHE A 46 2.96 -13.56 8.38
C PHE A 46 4.26 -13.26 7.62
N PHE A 47 5.30 -12.84 8.33
CA PHE A 47 6.56 -12.34 7.73
C PHE A 47 7.80 -12.89 8.41
N GLY A 48 7.71 -14.03 9.09
CA GLY A 48 8.86 -14.72 9.66
C GLY A 48 9.85 -15.21 8.60
N GLU A 49 10.59 -16.25 8.87
CA GLU A 49 11.59 -16.77 7.94
C GLU A 49 10.96 -17.23 6.62
N LEU A 50 11.00 -16.34 5.62
CA LEU A 50 10.61 -16.66 4.26
C LEU A 50 11.83 -17.21 3.52
N ASN A 51 11.85 -18.49 3.23
CA ASN A 51 12.85 -19.14 2.35
C ASN A 51 12.71 -18.70 0.87
N THR A 52 12.00 -17.59 0.62
CA THR A 52 11.55 -17.13 -0.69
C THR A 52 11.73 -15.61 -0.80
N LEU A 53 11.43 -15.07 -1.97
CA LEU A 53 11.20 -13.63 -2.10
C LEU A 53 9.91 -13.25 -1.35
N LEU A 54 9.80 -12.02 -0.88
CA LEU A 54 8.71 -11.53 -0.01
C LEU A 54 7.29 -11.99 -0.44
N PHE A 55 7.01 -12.06 -1.73
CA PHE A 55 5.70 -12.41 -2.29
C PHE A 55 5.76 -13.44 -3.42
N LYS A 56 6.96 -13.94 -3.74
CA LYS A 56 7.17 -14.97 -4.77
C LYS A 56 8.04 -16.09 -4.25
N SER A 57 7.76 -17.30 -4.68
CA SER A 57 8.63 -18.45 -4.50
C SER A 57 9.92 -18.31 -5.33
N LYS A 58 10.91 -19.15 -5.07
CA LYS A 58 12.21 -19.15 -5.80
C LYS A 58 12.05 -19.32 -7.31
N ASN A 59 10.98 -19.99 -7.75
CA ASN A 59 10.67 -20.19 -9.17
C ASN A 59 9.77 -19.06 -9.77
N GLY A 60 9.61 -17.95 -9.06
CA GLY A 60 8.90 -16.76 -9.52
C GLY A 60 7.37 -16.78 -9.40
N ARG A 61 6.77 -17.86 -8.90
CA ARG A 61 5.32 -17.94 -8.69
C ARG A 61 4.89 -17.12 -7.47
N TYR A 62 3.78 -16.42 -7.57
CA TYR A 62 3.18 -15.74 -6.42
C TYR A 62 2.78 -16.75 -5.33
N LEU A 63 2.97 -16.37 -4.07
CA LEU A 63 2.53 -17.16 -2.92
C LEU A 63 1.02 -17.07 -2.80
N SER A 64 0.37 -18.18 -2.46
CA SER A 64 -1.10 -18.30 -2.41
C SER A 64 -1.75 -17.51 -1.27
N ASP A 65 -0.96 -17.16 -0.25
CA ASP A 65 -1.40 -16.43 0.96
C ASP A 65 -1.12 -14.92 0.90
N ASN A 66 -0.69 -14.42 -0.26
CA ASN A 66 -0.34 -13.00 -0.42
C ASN A 66 -1.49 -12.05 -0.09
N ASP A 67 -2.72 -12.41 -0.42
CA ASP A 67 -3.90 -11.59 -0.15
C ASP A 67 -4.10 -11.37 1.36
N ILE A 68 -4.05 -12.42 2.17
CA ILE A 68 -4.17 -12.34 3.63
C ILE A 68 -2.97 -11.62 4.24
N ARG A 69 -1.75 -11.97 3.81
CA ARG A 69 -0.52 -11.37 4.34
C ARG A 69 -0.46 -9.87 4.12
N PHE A 70 -0.79 -9.41 2.92
CA PHE A 70 -0.77 -7.98 2.64
C PHE A 70 -2.01 -7.25 3.14
N ALA A 71 -3.14 -7.92 3.37
CA ALA A 71 -4.25 -7.36 4.13
C ALA A 71 -3.84 -7.09 5.59
N PHE A 72 -3.19 -8.07 6.24
CA PHE A 72 -2.61 -7.91 7.56
C PHE A 72 -1.61 -6.75 7.60
N TYR A 73 -0.67 -6.69 6.64
CA TYR A 73 0.31 -5.61 6.55
C TYR A 73 -0.34 -4.23 6.44
N CYS A 74 -1.34 -4.08 5.56
CA CYS A 74 -2.04 -2.82 5.38
C CYS A 74 -2.77 -2.38 6.65
N LEU A 75 -3.42 -3.30 7.35
CA LEU A 75 -4.09 -3.01 8.61
C LEU A 75 -3.09 -2.63 9.70
N ALA A 76 -2.01 -3.39 9.86
CA ALA A 76 -0.95 -3.11 10.83
C ALA A 76 -0.31 -1.73 10.59
N ALA A 77 -0.06 -1.36 9.34
CA ALA A 77 0.49 -0.06 8.98
C ALA A 77 -0.42 1.11 9.42
N ILE A 78 -1.75 0.97 9.25
CA ILE A 78 -2.69 1.99 9.70
C ILE A 78 -2.79 2.01 11.24
N LYS A 79 -2.88 0.86 11.88
CA LYS A 79 -2.95 0.75 13.35
C LYS A 79 -1.67 1.25 14.04
N MET A 80 -0.53 1.25 13.34
CA MET A 80 0.71 1.83 13.84
C MET A 80 0.59 3.35 14.05
N LEU A 81 -0.11 4.07 13.20
CA LEU A 81 -0.16 5.54 13.23
C LEU A 81 -0.63 6.09 14.58
N PRO A 82 -1.82 5.72 15.10
CA PRO A 82 -2.25 6.19 16.41
C PRO A 82 -1.37 5.68 17.55
N ASN A 83 -0.82 4.47 17.44
CA ASN A 83 0.09 3.94 18.46
C ASN A 83 1.39 4.74 18.59
N LEU A 84 1.84 5.37 17.50
CA LEU A 84 2.99 6.26 17.49
C LEU A 84 2.61 7.74 17.68
N PHE A 85 1.33 8.06 17.90
CA PHE A 85 0.81 9.43 17.94
C PHE A 85 1.22 10.25 16.71
N TRP A 86 1.29 9.59 15.55
CA TRP A 86 1.72 10.19 14.30
C TRP A 86 0.62 10.07 13.23
N PHE A 87 0.12 11.20 12.79
CA PHE A 87 -0.93 11.29 11.78
C PHE A 87 -0.40 12.13 10.61
N PRO A 88 0.11 11.50 9.55
CA PRO A 88 0.61 12.22 8.38
C PRO A 88 -0.54 12.89 7.62
N ASN A 89 -0.27 13.98 6.94
CA ASN A 89 -1.27 14.63 6.09
C ASN A 89 -1.60 13.77 4.85
N VAL A 90 -0.59 13.07 4.32
CA VAL A 90 -0.71 12.24 3.13
C VAL A 90 0.01 10.90 3.31
N LEU A 91 -0.66 9.81 2.93
CA LEU A 91 -0.07 8.49 2.78
C LEU A 91 0.08 8.16 1.29
N ILE A 92 1.30 7.88 0.88
CA ILE A 92 1.60 7.39 -0.47
C ILE A 92 1.63 5.86 -0.43
N CYS A 93 0.68 5.25 -1.11
CA CYS A 93 0.50 3.80 -1.19
C CYS A 93 1.10 3.30 -2.50
N ASN A 94 2.23 2.60 -2.44
CA ASN A 94 2.96 2.16 -3.62
C ASN A 94 2.71 0.70 -3.97
N GLY A 95 2.10 0.47 -5.12
CA GLY A 95 1.86 -0.84 -5.69
C GLY A 95 0.80 -1.66 -4.96
N TRP A 96 0.56 -2.87 -5.46
CA TRP A 96 -0.49 -3.76 -5.01
C TRP A 96 -0.38 -4.19 -3.54
N THR A 97 0.82 -4.25 -2.99
CA THR A 97 1.07 -4.64 -1.58
C THR A 97 0.48 -3.67 -0.56
N SER A 98 0.22 -2.42 -0.98
CA SER A 98 -0.40 -1.38 -0.17
C SER A 98 -1.80 -0.96 -0.68
N ALA A 99 -2.34 -1.68 -1.64
CA ALA A 99 -3.59 -1.30 -2.32
C ALA A 99 -4.82 -1.28 -1.40
N LEU A 100 -4.80 -2.05 -0.31
CA LEU A 100 -5.89 -2.06 0.67
C LEU A 100 -5.83 -0.89 1.66
N VAL A 101 -4.72 -0.17 1.76
CA VAL A 101 -4.58 0.96 2.71
C VAL A 101 -5.66 2.03 2.52
N PRO A 102 -5.95 2.55 1.31
CA PRO A 102 -6.97 3.58 1.13
C PRO A 102 -8.37 3.12 1.57
N PHE A 103 -8.71 1.86 1.29
CA PHE A 103 -9.98 1.27 1.68
C PHE A 103 -10.09 1.12 3.20
N LEU A 104 -9.09 0.49 3.83
CA LEU A 104 -9.06 0.27 5.27
C LEU A 104 -9.03 1.58 6.06
N LEU A 105 -8.28 2.56 5.58
CA LEU A 105 -8.22 3.89 6.20
C LEU A 105 -9.61 4.54 6.25
N LYS A 106 -10.38 4.46 5.16
CA LYS A 106 -11.76 4.96 5.14
C LYS A 106 -12.67 4.23 6.13
N LYS A 107 -12.54 2.91 6.25
CA LYS A 107 -13.33 2.12 7.21
C LYS A 107 -12.96 2.51 8.65
N LEU A 108 -11.69 2.52 8.99
CA LEU A 108 -11.23 2.82 10.35
C LEU A 108 -11.43 4.30 10.74
N SER A 109 -11.50 5.21 9.78
CA SER A 109 -11.76 6.63 10.04
C SER A 109 -13.15 6.92 10.61
N THR A 110 -14.09 5.99 10.48
CA THR A 110 -15.42 6.10 11.12
C THR A 110 -15.33 5.94 12.64
N GLU A 111 -14.37 5.16 13.12
CA GLU A 111 -14.15 4.90 14.54
C GLU A 111 -13.13 5.87 15.13
N GLN A 112 -12.15 6.30 14.34
CA GLN A 112 -11.03 7.14 14.79
C GLN A 112 -10.90 8.40 13.92
N LYS A 113 -11.42 9.53 14.42
CA LYS A 113 -11.51 10.80 13.70
C LYS A 113 -10.17 11.34 13.16
N ASP A 114 -9.06 11.10 13.85
CA ASP A 114 -7.75 11.61 13.38
C ASP A 114 -7.30 10.94 12.08
N LEU A 115 -7.73 9.70 11.84
CA LEU A 115 -7.47 9.01 10.58
C LEU A 115 -8.22 9.63 9.40
N SER A 116 -9.36 10.28 9.63
CA SER A 116 -10.18 10.90 8.57
C SER A 116 -9.51 12.09 7.90
N LYS A 117 -8.51 12.69 8.53
CA LYS A 117 -7.75 13.83 8.01
C LYS A 117 -6.66 13.41 7.03
N ILE A 118 -6.30 12.13 7.04
CA ILE A 118 -5.21 11.60 6.22
C ILE A 118 -5.70 11.40 4.79
N LYS A 119 -5.01 12.01 3.84
CA LYS A 119 -5.24 11.81 2.41
C LYS A 119 -4.40 10.67 1.88
N THR A 120 -4.87 10.02 0.82
CA THR A 120 -4.19 8.88 0.22
C THR A 120 -3.89 9.12 -1.25
N VAL A 121 -2.64 8.85 -1.65
CA VAL A 121 -2.21 8.83 -3.05
C VAL A 121 -1.81 7.41 -3.38
N TYR A 122 -2.48 6.77 -4.34
CA TYR A 122 -2.16 5.43 -4.78
C TYR A 122 -1.30 5.45 -6.05
N LEU A 123 -0.13 4.82 -5.97
CA LEU A 123 0.76 4.64 -7.11
C LEU A 123 0.50 3.25 -7.71
N SER A 124 -0.15 3.22 -8.87
CA SER A 124 -0.46 1.99 -9.60
C SER A 124 0.55 1.76 -10.72
N SER A 125 0.86 0.49 -11.00
CA SER A 125 1.73 0.09 -12.11
C SER A 125 1.12 -1.08 -12.87
N SER A 126 1.29 -1.11 -14.19
CA SER A 126 0.84 -2.20 -15.05
C SER A 126 1.51 -3.53 -14.75
N SER A 127 2.74 -3.49 -14.26
CA SER A 127 3.53 -4.70 -13.96
C SER A 127 2.96 -5.60 -12.87
N ASN A 128 1.92 -5.14 -12.15
CA ASN A 128 1.34 -5.82 -11.00
C ASN A 128 -0.05 -6.43 -11.26
N ASN A 129 -0.45 -6.56 -12.53
CA ASN A 129 -1.79 -7.06 -12.86
C ASN A 129 -1.97 -8.57 -12.68
N ASP A 130 -0.88 -9.31 -12.51
CA ASP A 130 -0.91 -10.78 -12.42
C ASP A 130 -1.08 -11.31 -10.99
N VAL A 131 -1.30 -10.42 -10.02
CA VAL A 131 -1.50 -10.85 -8.64
C VAL A 131 -2.92 -11.38 -8.48
N ILE A 132 -3.03 -12.67 -8.19
CA ILE A 132 -4.30 -13.30 -7.84
C ILE A 132 -4.78 -12.70 -6.52
N PHE A 133 -5.99 -12.15 -6.52
CA PHE A 133 -6.64 -11.60 -5.36
C PHE A 133 -8.06 -12.13 -5.27
N GLU A 134 -8.35 -12.79 -4.15
CA GLU A 134 -9.68 -13.31 -3.86
C GLU A 134 -10.21 -12.67 -2.58
N SER A 135 -11.10 -11.70 -2.72
CA SER A 135 -11.66 -10.96 -1.58
C SER A 135 -12.34 -11.85 -0.56
N LYS A 136 -12.84 -13.04 -0.96
CA LYS A 136 -13.43 -14.03 -0.03
C LYS A 136 -12.45 -14.57 1.01
N ASN A 137 -11.14 -14.49 0.74
CA ASN A 137 -10.09 -14.95 1.65
C ASN A 137 -9.67 -13.86 2.64
N LEU A 138 -10.23 -12.65 2.52
CA LEU A 138 -9.92 -11.58 3.45
C LEU A 138 -10.71 -11.75 4.76
N PRO A 139 -10.08 -11.44 5.88
CA PRO A 139 -10.69 -11.52 7.21
C PRO A 139 -11.59 -10.32 7.51
N PHE A 140 -12.54 -10.06 6.64
CA PHE A 140 -13.51 -8.97 6.79
C PHE A 140 -14.92 -9.50 6.76
N ASP A 141 -15.85 -8.73 7.32
CA ASP A 141 -17.27 -9.06 7.26
C ASP A 141 -17.80 -9.11 5.81
N ASN A 142 -18.92 -9.80 5.62
CA ASN A 142 -19.52 -10.00 4.29
C ASN A 142 -19.89 -8.68 3.60
N GLY A 143 -20.26 -7.64 4.33
CA GLY A 143 -20.53 -6.32 3.78
C GLY A 143 -19.28 -5.69 3.19
N THR A 144 -18.18 -5.71 3.94
CA THR A 144 -16.87 -5.24 3.51
C THR A 144 -16.35 -6.01 2.30
N ILE A 145 -16.47 -7.35 2.32
CA ILE A 145 -16.07 -8.21 1.19
C ILE A 145 -16.88 -7.88 -0.07
N SER A 146 -18.17 -7.60 0.08
CA SER A 146 -19.03 -7.27 -1.07
C SER A 146 -18.60 -5.99 -1.80
N GLU A 147 -18.07 -5.01 -1.08
CA GLU A 147 -17.54 -3.78 -1.68
C GLU A 147 -16.30 -4.00 -2.55
N LEU A 148 -15.53 -5.05 -2.25
CA LEU A 148 -14.30 -5.42 -2.95
C LEU A 148 -14.52 -6.45 -4.06
N LYS A 149 -15.69 -7.08 -4.08
CA LYS A 149 -16.03 -8.13 -5.04
C LYS A 149 -15.87 -7.61 -6.48
N SER A 150 -15.28 -8.43 -7.31
CA SER A 150 -15.00 -8.15 -8.74
C SER A 150 -13.90 -7.10 -9.01
N LEU A 151 -13.20 -6.60 -7.99
CA LEU A 151 -12.09 -5.69 -8.15
C LEU A 151 -10.75 -6.40 -7.93
N ASN A 152 -9.77 -6.11 -8.77
CA ASN A 152 -8.39 -6.48 -8.47
C ASN A 152 -7.75 -5.45 -7.52
N LEU A 153 -6.57 -5.76 -6.96
CA LEU A 153 -5.90 -4.90 -6.00
C LEU A 153 -5.63 -3.48 -6.53
N ASN A 154 -5.16 -3.34 -7.77
CA ASN A 154 -4.94 -2.02 -8.36
C ASN A 154 -6.24 -1.21 -8.49
N GLN A 155 -7.35 -1.87 -8.81
CA GLN A 155 -8.66 -1.24 -8.87
C GLN A 155 -9.16 -0.82 -7.48
N ILE A 156 -8.91 -1.63 -6.44
CA ILE A 156 -9.26 -1.29 -5.07
C ILE A 156 -8.48 -0.05 -4.63
N GLY A 157 -7.15 -0.07 -4.77
CA GLY A 157 -6.31 1.07 -4.41
C GLY A 157 -6.77 2.35 -5.10
N SER A 158 -7.03 2.29 -6.41
CA SER A 158 -7.47 3.45 -7.19
C SER A 158 -8.87 3.93 -6.84
N LYS A 159 -9.81 3.02 -6.58
CA LYS A 159 -11.21 3.38 -6.24
C LYS A 159 -11.31 4.12 -4.92
N PHE A 160 -10.52 3.74 -3.95
CA PHE A 160 -10.64 4.24 -2.58
C PHE A 160 -9.64 5.34 -2.23
N ALA A 161 -8.58 5.54 -3.00
CA ALA A 161 -7.64 6.64 -2.80
C ALA A 161 -8.25 8.01 -3.13
N ASP A 162 -7.70 9.07 -2.55
CA ASP A 162 -8.06 10.44 -2.89
C ASP A 162 -7.47 10.85 -4.24
N ALA A 163 -6.30 10.32 -4.60
CA ALA A 163 -5.70 10.44 -5.92
C ALA A 163 -4.99 9.15 -6.35
N THR A 164 -4.94 8.91 -7.66
CA THR A 164 -4.22 7.78 -8.25
C THR A 164 -3.25 8.26 -9.32
N LEU A 165 -2.02 7.77 -9.27
CA LEU A 165 -1.02 7.97 -10.31
C LEU A 165 -0.69 6.60 -10.92
N LEU A 166 -0.94 6.48 -12.22
CA LEU A 166 -0.58 5.29 -12.99
C LEU A 166 0.84 5.46 -13.53
N ILE A 167 1.77 4.73 -12.95
CA ILE A 167 3.19 4.76 -13.34
C ILE A 167 3.40 3.64 -14.34
N ASP A 168 3.75 3.97 -15.56
CA ASP A 168 3.96 2.99 -16.60
C ASP A 168 5.03 3.42 -17.60
N ASN A 169 5.70 2.42 -18.16
CA ASN A 169 6.61 2.56 -19.30
C ASN A 169 5.97 2.11 -20.63
N ASP A 170 4.71 1.67 -20.61
CA ASP A 170 3.90 1.35 -21.79
C ASP A 170 2.67 2.27 -21.88
N GLU A 171 2.80 3.33 -22.67
CA GLU A 171 1.74 4.31 -22.86
C GLU A 171 0.42 3.69 -23.38
N LYS A 172 0.48 2.65 -24.21
CA LYS A 172 -0.72 1.97 -24.74
C LYS A 172 -1.47 1.28 -23.63
N PHE A 173 -0.75 0.58 -22.74
CA PHE A 173 -1.33 -0.10 -21.60
C PHE A 173 -1.90 0.91 -20.60
N ALA A 174 -1.15 1.96 -20.28
CA ALA A 174 -1.60 3.03 -19.40
C ALA A 174 -2.90 3.67 -19.90
N ASN A 175 -2.95 4.04 -21.18
CA ASN A 175 -4.14 4.62 -21.81
C ASN A 175 -5.34 3.64 -21.82
N LYS A 176 -5.10 2.33 -22.00
CA LYS A 176 -6.17 1.32 -21.90
C LYS A 176 -6.70 1.20 -20.49
N THR A 177 -5.84 1.20 -19.50
CA THR A 177 -6.19 1.12 -18.08
C THR A 177 -7.01 2.32 -17.63
N MET A 178 -6.61 3.53 -18.03
CA MET A 178 -7.34 4.78 -17.75
C MET A 178 -8.76 4.82 -18.31
N LYS A 179 -9.03 4.06 -19.37
CA LYS A 179 -10.38 3.96 -19.96
C LYS A 179 -11.32 3.05 -19.18
N THR A 180 -10.82 2.26 -18.23
CA THR A 180 -11.67 1.42 -17.39
C THR A 180 -12.53 2.27 -16.44
N LYS A 181 -13.73 1.78 -16.10
CA LYS A 181 -14.68 2.52 -15.27
C LYS A 181 -14.08 2.97 -13.94
N VAL A 182 -13.32 2.09 -13.28
CA VAL A 182 -12.72 2.38 -11.97
C VAL A 182 -11.78 3.59 -12.03
N PHE A 183 -10.94 3.67 -13.05
CA PHE A 183 -10.01 4.79 -13.20
C PHE A 183 -10.70 6.08 -13.71
N LYS A 184 -11.75 5.96 -14.53
CA LYS A 184 -12.57 7.11 -14.94
C LYS A 184 -13.30 7.75 -13.77
N ASP A 185 -13.79 6.94 -12.84
CA ASP A 185 -14.55 7.39 -11.68
C ASP A 185 -13.62 7.86 -10.53
N SER A 186 -12.28 7.68 -10.65
CA SER A 186 -11.29 8.17 -9.69
C SER A 186 -11.26 9.71 -9.71
N LYS A 187 -11.29 10.32 -8.53
CA LYS A 187 -11.35 11.79 -8.38
C LYS A 187 -10.20 12.51 -9.07
N THR A 188 -9.00 11.94 -8.97
CA THR A 188 -7.80 12.46 -9.64
C THR A 188 -6.99 11.27 -10.13
N CYS A 189 -6.93 11.06 -11.43
CA CYS A 189 -6.10 10.01 -12.01
C CYS A 189 -5.25 10.60 -13.14
N SER A 190 -3.95 10.40 -13.08
CA SER A 190 -3.02 10.82 -14.13
C SER A 190 -2.00 9.74 -14.45
N ILE A 191 -1.51 9.76 -15.69
CA ILE A 191 -0.45 8.85 -16.15
C ILE A 191 0.90 9.53 -15.98
N ILE A 192 1.88 8.75 -15.51
CA ILE A 192 3.28 9.12 -15.50
C ILE A 192 4.01 8.13 -16.38
N ASP A 193 4.47 8.63 -17.53
CA ASP A 193 5.34 7.85 -18.42
C ASP A 193 6.79 7.93 -17.92
N ILE A 194 7.36 6.77 -17.62
CA ILE A 194 8.75 6.61 -17.16
C ILE A 194 9.63 5.94 -18.24
N SER A 195 9.12 5.73 -19.45
CA SER A 195 9.82 5.03 -20.53
C SER A 195 11.12 5.72 -20.99
N LYS A 196 11.23 7.02 -20.74
CA LYS A 196 12.37 7.86 -21.16
C LYS A 196 13.39 8.14 -20.03
N GLU A 197 13.20 7.55 -18.87
CA GLU A 197 14.05 7.82 -17.71
C GLU A 197 15.10 6.72 -17.55
N GLU A 198 16.36 7.07 -17.81
CA GLU A 198 17.49 6.14 -17.84
C GLU A 198 17.97 5.67 -16.47
N ASP A 199 17.54 6.25 -15.35
CA ASP A 199 17.94 5.84 -13.99
C ASP A 199 16.80 5.97 -12.99
N ASN A 200 16.86 5.21 -11.91
CA ASN A 200 15.93 5.18 -10.77
C ASN A 200 15.70 6.55 -10.06
N LYS A 201 16.08 7.64 -10.68
CA LYS A 201 15.85 9.02 -10.23
C LYS A 201 14.95 9.71 -11.25
N SER A 202 13.64 9.53 -11.08
CA SER A 202 12.66 10.22 -11.93
C SER A 202 12.26 11.58 -11.33
N PRO A 203 12.88 12.70 -11.78
CA PRO A 203 12.45 14.03 -11.38
C PRO A 203 10.97 14.28 -11.76
N VAL A 204 10.54 13.75 -12.90
CA VAL A 204 9.17 13.87 -13.41
C VAL A 204 8.18 13.17 -12.48
N LEU A 205 8.53 11.98 -11.97
CA LEU A 205 7.70 11.29 -11.00
C LEU A 205 7.52 12.10 -9.72
N LEU A 206 8.61 12.61 -9.16
CA LEU A 206 8.59 13.41 -7.94
C LEU A 206 7.76 14.69 -8.13
N GLU A 207 7.98 15.43 -9.21
CA GLU A 207 7.24 16.66 -9.52
C GLU A 207 5.73 16.40 -9.65
N LYS A 208 5.33 15.32 -10.33
CA LYS A 208 3.92 14.96 -10.45
C LYS A 208 3.30 14.53 -9.13
N ILE A 209 4.02 13.77 -8.31
CA ILE A 209 3.56 13.39 -6.96
C ILE A 209 3.37 14.66 -6.12
N GLU A 210 4.35 15.56 -6.10
CA GLU A 210 4.25 16.83 -5.36
C GLU A 210 3.06 17.68 -5.83
N LYS A 211 2.84 17.78 -7.14
CA LYS A 211 1.70 18.50 -7.70
C LYS A 211 0.37 17.93 -7.24
N VAL A 212 0.25 16.60 -7.23
CA VAL A 212 -0.96 15.93 -6.74
C VAL A 212 -1.14 16.18 -5.25
N ILE A 213 -0.10 16.04 -4.45
CA ILE A 213 -0.17 16.28 -3.00
C ILE A 213 -0.64 17.71 -2.70
N LYS A 214 -0.14 18.71 -3.45
CA LYS A 214 -0.54 20.12 -3.29
C LYS A 214 -1.99 20.38 -3.70
N SER A 215 -2.62 19.48 -4.43
CA SER A 215 -4.03 19.60 -4.88
C SER A 215 -5.03 18.88 -3.95
N LEU A 216 -4.58 18.11 -2.98
CA LEU A 216 -5.39 17.38 -1.99
C LEU A 216 -5.70 18.20 -0.74
#